data_69f422393523ae86dd8628e1d711820a
#
_entry.id   69f422393523ae86dd8628e1d711820a
#
_cell.length_a   1.000
_cell.length_b   1.000
_cell.length_c   1.000
_cell.angle_alpha   90.00
_cell.angle_beta   90.00
_cell.angle_gamma   90.00
#
_symmetry.space_group_name_H-M   'P 1'
#
loop_
_entity.id
_entity.type
_entity.pdbx_description
1 polymer ?
#
loop_
_entity_poly.entity_id
_entity_poly.type
_entity_poly.pdbx_seq_one_letter_code
_entity_poly.pdbx_strand_id
1 'polypeptide(L)'
;SVSNKCLQFCNGSPYVASGSLDFEILHDAKLDALEEVLEEAGGAPVLCSYSFKADAARIMKKFKKYKPVNLTAARATDTGAIIDRWNSGDIKLLIGHPASMGHGVDGLQESGSILVWFGINWSLELYLQMIARLDRQGQTKPVSVIRILCNDTVDLAVADAIELSIVTDVAILKMT
;
A
#
# COMPACT_ATOMS: atom_id res chain seq x y z
N SER A 1 -19.60 -6.34 2.16
CA SER A 1 -19.50 -7.79 2.43
C SER A 1 -18.86 -8.04 3.79
N VAL A 2 -19.10 -9.21 4.38
CA VAL A 2 -18.49 -9.62 5.66
C VAL A 2 -16.96 -9.58 5.59
N SER A 3 -16.38 -10.07 4.50
CA SER A 3 -14.93 -10.07 4.28
C SER A 3 -14.34 -8.66 4.34
N ASN A 4 -14.96 -7.68 3.69
CA ASN A 4 -14.50 -6.29 3.77
C ASN A 4 -14.58 -5.72 5.19
N LYS A 5 -15.61 -6.11 5.94
CA LYS A 5 -15.74 -5.68 7.34
C LYS A 5 -14.62 -6.26 8.20
N CYS A 6 -14.30 -7.54 8.01
CA CYS A 6 -13.17 -8.17 8.69
C CYS A 6 -11.83 -7.46 8.39
N LEU A 7 -11.58 -7.11 7.13
CA LEU A 7 -10.38 -6.35 6.77
C LEU A 7 -10.32 -4.97 7.44
N GLN A 8 -11.45 -4.28 7.59
CA GLN A 8 -11.52 -3.01 8.33
C GLN A 8 -11.15 -3.20 9.81
N PHE A 9 -11.60 -4.30 10.44
CA PHE A 9 -11.20 -4.63 11.81
C PHE A 9 -9.69 -4.91 11.91
N CYS A 10 -9.13 -5.67 10.95
CA CYS A 10 -7.69 -5.92 10.89
C CYS A 10 -6.89 -4.61 10.77
N ASN A 11 -7.39 -3.65 10.00
CA ASN A 11 -6.75 -2.34 9.85
C ASN A 11 -7.00 -1.41 11.05
N GLY A 12 -7.87 -1.80 11.98
CA GLY A 12 -8.12 -1.10 13.23
C GLY A 12 -9.11 0.06 13.16
N SER A 13 -9.84 0.20 12.05
CA SER A 13 -10.78 1.31 11.86
C SER A 13 -12.01 0.93 11.03
N PRO A 14 -12.92 0.11 11.59
CA PRO A 14 -14.16 -0.23 10.90
C PRO A 14 -15.09 0.98 10.77
N TYR A 15 -15.73 1.12 9.62
CA TYR A 15 -16.79 2.10 9.44
C TYR A 15 -18.00 1.78 10.33
N VAL A 16 -18.63 2.81 10.91
CA VAL A 16 -19.76 2.65 11.84
C VAL A 16 -21.01 2.08 11.16
N ALA A 17 -21.22 2.41 9.88
CA ALA A 17 -22.33 1.93 9.08
C ALA A 17 -21.95 1.72 7.61
N SER A 18 -22.73 0.93 6.90
CA SER A 18 -22.56 0.76 5.45
C SER A 18 -22.83 2.09 4.74
N GLY A 19 -21.88 2.50 3.88
CA GLY A 19 -21.95 3.76 3.13
C GLY A 19 -21.54 5.01 3.93
N SER A 20 -21.27 4.89 5.24
CA SER A 20 -20.69 5.97 6.04
C SER A 20 -19.20 6.10 5.77
N LEU A 21 -18.67 7.32 5.93
CA LEU A 21 -17.23 7.58 6.02
C LEU A 21 -16.75 7.69 7.47
N ASP A 22 -17.68 7.70 8.43
CA ASP A 22 -17.34 7.71 9.86
C ASP A 22 -16.86 6.33 10.28
N PHE A 23 -15.78 6.30 11.03
CA PHE A 23 -15.16 5.08 11.52
C PHE A 23 -14.78 5.18 13.00
N GLU A 24 -14.71 4.04 13.65
CA GLU A 24 -14.20 3.91 15.02
C GLU A 24 -12.73 3.49 15.00
N ILE A 25 -11.93 3.98 15.95
CA ILE A 25 -10.55 3.54 16.14
C ILE A 25 -10.55 2.44 17.21
N LEU A 26 -10.21 1.22 16.82
CA LEU A 26 -10.13 0.07 17.71
C LEU A 26 -8.71 -0.20 18.20
N HIS A 27 -7.73 -0.09 17.31
CA HIS A 27 -6.31 -0.30 17.62
C HIS A 27 -5.41 0.37 16.59
N ASP A 28 -4.14 0.53 16.94
CA ASP A 28 -3.10 1.13 16.10
C ASP A 28 -2.03 0.12 15.65
N ALA A 29 -2.27 -1.19 15.80
CA ALA A 29 -1.26 -2.22 15.57
C ALA A 29 -0.55 -2.11 14.21
N LYS A 30 -1.32 -1.92 13.12
CA LYS A 30 -0.71 -1.74 11.80
C LYS A 30 -0.01 -0.40 11.61
N LEU A 31 -0.48 0.65 12.28
CA LEU A 31 0.23 1.94 12.28
C LEU A 31 1.56 1.85 13.02
N ASP A 32 1.61 1.13 14.13
CA ASP A 32 2.85 0.90 14.88
C ASP A 32 3.84 0.09 14.05
N ALA A 33 3.38 -0.97 13.37
CA ALA A 33 4.20 -1.74 12.45
C ALA A 33 4.72 -0.90 11.25
N LEU A 34 3.89 -0.02 10.70
CA LEU A 34 4.32 0.91 9.65
C LEU A 34 5.38 1.89 10.18
N GLU A 35 5.26 2.34 11.42
CA GLU A 35 6.28 3.21 12.05
C GLU A 35 7.64 2.50 12.13
N GLU A 36 7.66 1.24 12.56
CA GLU A 36 8.89 0.42 12.58
C GLU A 36 9.52 0.32 11.18
N VAL A 37 8.72 0.06 10.14
CA VAL A 37 9.22 0.01 8.75
C VAL A 37 9.82 1.35 8.32
N LEU A 38 9.18 2.47 8.65
CA LEU A 38 9.70 3.81 8.31
C LEU A 38 11.01 4.13 9.04
N GLU A 39 11.14 3.69 10.29
CA GLU A 39 12.36 3.84 11.06
C GLU A 39 13.51 2.99 10.47
N GLU A 40 13.23 1.71 10.15
CA GLU A 40 14.19 0.82 9.51
C GLU A 40 14.60 1.30 8.11
N ALA A 41 13.70 1.95 7.38
CA ALA A 41 14.00 2.53 6.07
C ALA A 41 15.04 3.66 6.14
N GLY A 42 15.26 4.27 7.32
CA GLY A 42 16.35 5.23 7.54
C GLY A 42 16.29 6.46 6.64
N GLY A 43 15.08 6.89 6.25
CA GLY A 43 14.87 8.02 5.34
C GLY A 43 14.81 7.63 3.85
N ALA A 44 14.94 6.35 3.49
CA ALA A 44 14.61 5.89 2.14
C ALA A 44 13.11 6.09 1.84
N PRO A 45 12.74 6.41 0.59
CA PRO A 45 11.35 6.59 0.22
C PRO A 45 10.55 5.29 0.37
N VAL A 46 9.37 5.37 1.00
CA VAL A 46 8.45 4.24 1.19
C VAL A 46 7.13 4.53 0.47
N LEU A 47 6.76 3.62 -0.42
CA LEU A 47 5.43 3.59 -1.05
C LEU A 47 4.52 2.70 -0.20
N CYS A 48 3.41 3.24 0.30
CA CYS A 48 2.49 2.52 1.16
C CYS A 48 1.12 2.39 0.50
N SER A 49 0.68 1.15 0.31
CA SER A 49 -0.64 0.83 -0.23
C SER A 49 -1.66 0.70 0.90
N TYR A 50 -2.80 1.36 0.77
CA TYR A 50 -3.91 1.27 1.72
C TYR A 50 -5.19 0.75 1.04
N SER A 51 -6.15 0.26 1.82
CA SER A 51 -7.40 -0.29 1.31
C SER A 51 -8.61 0.61 1.51
N PHE A 52 -8.66 1.35 2.62
CA PHE A 52 -9.83 2.14 3.02
C PHE A 52 -9.47 3.62 3.24
N LYS A 53 -10.41 4.51 3.00
CA LYS A 53 -10.21 5.95 3.27
C LYS A 53 -9.86 6.23 4.74
N ALA A 54 -10.39 5.41 5.66
CA ALA A 54 -10.03 5.47 7.07
C ALA A 54 -8.55 5.17 7.31
N ASP A 55 -7.97 4.21 6.59
CA ASP A 55 -6.53 3.91 6.67
C ASP A 55 -5.72 5.13 6.25
N ALA A 56 -6.05 5.71 5.08
CA ALA A 56 -5.37 6.90 4.57
C ALA A 56 -5.43 8.07 5.56
N ALA A 57 -6.60 8.35 6.12
CA ALA A 57 -6.77 9.43 7.09
C ALA A 57 -5.91 9.24 8.33
N ARG A 58 -5.83 8.01 8.85
CA ARG A 58 -5.03 7.66 10.03
C ARG A 58 -3.53 7.72 9.74
N ILE A 59 -3.08 7.19 8.59
CA ILE A 59 -1.68 7.26 8.16
C ILE A 59 -1.25 8.73 8.01
N MET A 60 -2.03 9.54 7.30
CA MET A 60 -1.72 10.95 7.10
C MET A 60 -1.64 11.72 8.43
N LYS A 61 -2.49 11.37 9.41
CA LYS A 61 -2.51 12.00 10.73
C LYS A 61 -1.32 11.59 11.59
N LYS A 62 -1.04 10.27 11.69
CA LYS A 62 0.03 9.74 12.56
C LYS A 62 1.42 10.14 12.08
N PHE A 63 1.64 10.11 10.78
CA PHE A 63 2.97 10.28 10.19
C PHE A 63 3.26 11.68 9.67
N LYS A 64 2.64 12.72 10.21
CA LYS A 64 2.86 14.14 9.84
C LYS A 64 4.34 14.53 9.81
N LYS A 65 5.15 13.96 10.70
CA LYS A 65 6.62 14.20 10.74
C LYS A 65 7.34 13.81 9.46
N TYR A 66 6.81 12.82 8.71
CA TYR A 66 7.35 12.38 7.42
C TYR A 66 6.77 13.16 6.23
N LYS A 67 5.90 14.14 6.47
CA LYS A 67 5.19 14.91 5.44
C LYS A 67 4.57 14.03 4.35
N PRO A 68 3.71 13.07 4.73
CA PRO A 68 3.17 12.09 3.79
C PRO A 68 2.35 12.76 2.70
N VAL A 69 2.37 12.18 1.50
CA VAL A 69 1.54 12.61 0.38
C VAL A 69 0.61 11.46 0.00
N ASN A 70 -0.67 11.76 -0.16
CA ASN A 70 -1.65 10.80 -0.68
C ASN A 70 -1.86 11.03 -2.19
N LEU A 71 -1.24 10.18 -2.99
CA LEU A 71 -1.30 10.29 -4.45
C LEU A 71 -2.72 10.04 -5.00
N THR A 72 -3.51 9.18 -4.34
CA THR A 72 -4.91 8.93 -4.72
C THR A 72 -5.81 10.15 -4.55
N ALA A 73 -5.51 10.99 -3.56
CA ALA A 73 -6.27 12.22 -3.29
C ALA A 73 -5.75 13.42 -4.09
N ALA A 74 -4.60 13.31 -4.73
CA ALA A 74 -4.02 14.37 -5.55
C ALA A 74 -4.81 14.56 -6.86
N ARG A 75 -4.78 15.77 -7.40
CA ARG A 75 -5.31 16.03 -8.75
C ARG A 75 -4.38 15.40 -9.78
N ALA A 76 -4.94 14.93 -10.88
CA ALA A 76 -4.16 14.35 -11.98
C ALA A 76 -3.07 15.32 -12.51
N THR A 77 -3.33 16.62 -12.50
CA THR A 77 -2.38 17.67 -12.89
C THR A 77 -1.17 17.78 -11.95
N ASP A 78 -1.28 17.31 -10.73
CA ASP A 78 -0.23 17.45 -9.70
C ASP A 78 0.64 16.18 -9.62
N THR A 79 0.24 15.08 -10.27
CA THR A 79 0.91 13.78 -10.22
C THR A 79 2.39 13.89 -10.63
N GLY A 80 2.69 14.58 -11.73
CA GLY A 80 4.06 14.78 -12.20
C GLY A 80 4.95 15.47 -11.16
N ALA A 81 4.47 16.56 -10.58
CA ALA A 81 5.20 17.28 -9.54
C ALA A 81 5.41 16.45 -8.26
N ILE A 82 4.45 15.58 -7.92
CA ILE A 82 4.59 14.64 -6.79
C ILE A 82 5.70 13.62 -7.09
N ILE A 83 5.73 13.08 -8.31
CA ILE A 83 6.77 12.11 -8.74
C ILE A 83 8.15 12.78 -8.72
N ASP A 84 8.29 14.00 -9.20
CA ASP A 84 9.54 14.75 -9.16
C ASP A 84 10.03 14.96 -7.70
N ARG A 85 9.12 15.31 -6.79
CA ARG A 85 9.43 15.44 -5.37
C ARG A 85 9.77 14.10 -4.70
N TRP A 86 9.15 13.02 -5.12
CA TRP A 86 9.51 11.67 -4.71
C TRP A 86 10.93 11.34 -5.14
N ASN A 87 11.26 11.57 -6.39
CA ASN A 87 12.57 11.26 -6.96
C ASN A 87 13.70 12.16 -6.45
N SER A 88 13.37 13.40 -6.07
CA SER A 88 14.36 14.28 -5.38
C SER A 88 14.59 13.91 -3.91
N GLY A 89 13.80 12.97 -3.36
CA GLY A 89 13.90 12.57 -1.96
C GLY A 89 13.17 13.47 -0.98
N ASP A 90 12.34 14.38 -1.47
CA ASP A 90 11.55 15.31 -0.67
C ASP A 90 10.36 14.61 0.02
N ILE A 91 9.80 13.59 -0.64
CA ILE A 91 8.72 12.75 -0.11
C ILE A 91 9.32 11.45 0.41
N LYS A 92 9.15 11.19 1.72
CA LYS A 92 9.62 9.97 2.38
C LYS A 92 8.54 8.92 2.57
N LEU A 93 7.28 9.34 2.56
CA LEU A 93 6.11 8.46 2.64
C LEU A 93 5.10 8.91 1.59
N LEU A 94 4.94 8.09 0.56
CA LEU A 94 3.91 8.25 -0.46
C LEU A 94 2.85 7.17 -0.26
N ILE A 95 1.58 7.56 -0.11
CA ILE A 95 0.50 6.59 0.05
C ILE A 95 -0.43 6.60 -1.16
N GLY A 96 -0.99 5.46 -1.48
CA GLY A 96 -1.95 5.33 -2.58
C GLY A 96 -2.83 4.10 -2.46
N HIS A 97 -4.04 4.22 -3.00
CA HIS A 97 -4.92 3.06 -3.18
C HIS A 97 -4.53 2.33 -4.48
N PRO A 98 -4.40 0.99 -4.48
CA PRO A 98 -3.88 0.26 -5.65
C PRO A 98 -4.68 0.52 -6.93
N ALA A 99 -6.01 0.65 -6.85
CA ALA A 99 -6.85 0.92 -8.00
C ALA A 99 -6.56 2.28 -8.68
N SER A 100 -6.05 3.24 -7.92
CA SER A 100 -5.70 4.58 -8.43
C SER A 100 -4.28 4.65 -8.97
N MET A 101 -3.46 3.65 -8.70
CA MET A 101 -2.06 3.59 -9.12
C MET A 101 -1.89 2.94 -10.50
N GLY A 102 -2.99 2.52 -11.13
CA GLY A 102 -2.98 1.76 -12.39
C GLY A 102 -2.62 2.58 -13.63
N HIS A 103 -2.86 3.89 -13.64
CA HIS A 103 -2.68 4.73 -14.82
C HIS A 103 -1.97 6.05 -14.47
N GLY A 104 -1.06 6.49 -15.34
CA GLY A 104 -0.43 7.81 -15.23
C GLY A 104 0.58 7.99 -14.09
N VAL A 105 0.95 6.92 -13.41
CA VAL A 105 1.93 6.95 -12.31
C VAL A 105 3.18 6.19 -12.73
N ASP A 106 4.07 6.88 -13.42
CA ASP A 106 5.36 6.33 -13.86
C ASP A 106 6.52 7.13 -13.26
N GLY A 107 7.66 6.48 -13.06
CA GLY A 107 8.87 7.11 -12.54
C GLY A 107 9.12 6.87 -11.03
N LEU A 108 8.22 6.22 -10.30
CA LEU A 108 8.44 5.94 -8.88
C LEU A 108 9.62 5.00 -8.63
N GLN A 109 9.95 4.13 -9.60
CA GLN A 109 11.07 3.18 -9.53
C GLN A 109 12.45 3.85 -9.54
N GLU A 110 12.55 5.10 -9.95
CA GLU A 110 13.83 5.80 -10.03
C GLU A 110 14.48 6.00 -8.65
N SER A 111 13.68 6.25 -7.63
CA SER A 111 14.14 6.45 -6.25
C SER A 111 13.60 5.45 -5.26
N GLY A 112 12.39 4.92 -5.48
CA GLY A 112 11.72 4.02 -4.55
C GLY A 112 12.04 2.56 -4.82
N SER A 113 12.26 1.80 -3.74
CA SER A 113 12.44 0.35 -3.77
C SER A 113 11.74 -0.38 -2.61
N ILE A 114 10.97 0.33 -1.79
CA ILE A 114 10.24 -0.23 -0.64
C ILE A 114 8.75 -0.01 -0.85
N LEU A 115 8.01 -1.12 -0.95
CA LEU A 115 6.55 -1.13 -1.00
C LEU A 115 5.99 -1.76 0.28
N VAL A 116 5.10 -1.06 0.95
CA VAL A 116 4.39 -1.57 2.13
C VAL A 116 2.91 -1.72 1.82
N TRP A 117 2.37 -2.89 2.11
CA TRP A 117 0.94 -3.16 2.13
C TRP A 117 0.42 -2.96 3.55
N PHE A 118 -0.16 -1.80 3.82
CA PHE A 118 -0.87 -1.52 5.07
C PHE A 118 -2.19 -2.28 5.14
N GLY A 119 -2.91 -2.32 4.02
CA GLY A 119 -4.10 -3.13 3.83
C GLY A 119 -3.96 -3.96 2.56
N ILE A 120 -4.12 -5.26 2.68
CA ILE A 120 -4.12 -6.20 1.55
C ILE A 120 -5.57 -6.45 1.08
N ASN A 121 -5.77 -6.70 -0.21
CA ASN A 121 -7.07 -7.06 -0.77
C ASN A 121 -6.99 -8.33 -1.61
N TRP A 122 -8.15 -8.88 -1.99
CA TRP A 122 -8.26 -10.14 -2.73
C TRP A 122 -7.83 -10.06 -4.21
N SER A 123 -7.57 -8.88 -4.75
CA SER A 123 -7.26 -8.70 -6.17
C SER A 123 -5.78 -8.92 -6.45
N LEU A 124 -5.45 -10.05 -7.06
CA LEU A 124 -4.10 -10.32 -7.56
C LEU A 124 -3.67 -9.28 -8.60
N GLU A 125 -4.58 -8.85 -9.48
CA GLU A 125 -4.28 -7.84 -10.49
C GLU A 125 -3.80 -6.53 -9.85
N LEU A 126 -4.53 -6.00 -8.87
CA LEU A 126 -4.14 -4.79 -8.16
C LEU A 126 -2.84 -4.97 -7.36
N TYR A 127 -2.63 -6.17 -6.80
CA TYR A 127 -1.40 -6.51 -6.09
C TYR A 127 -0.19 -6.43 -7.03
N LEU A 128 -0.26 -7.08 -8.17
CA LEU A 128 0.82 -7.07 -9.16
C LEU A 128 1.02 -5.70 -9.81
N GLN A 129 -0.05 -4.97 -10.10
CA GLN A 129 0.03 -3.61 -10.62
C GLN A 129 0.76 -2.66 -9.67
N MET A 130 0.52 -2.79 -8.36
CA MET A 130 1.18 -1.96 -7.36
C MET A 130 2.68 -2.27 -7.26
N ILE A 131 3.05 -3.55 -7.25
CA ILE A 131 4.46 -3.97 -7.27
C ILE A 131 5.16 -3.44 -8.52
N ALA A 132 4.50 -3.50 -9.68
CA ALA A 132 5.05 -3.02 -10.96
C ALA A 132 5.28 -1.49 -11.00
N ARG A 133 4.85 -0.72 -10.00
CA ARG A 133 5.23 0.70 -9.89
C ARG A 133 6.69 0.88 -9.46
N LEU A 134 7.25 -0.09 -8.75
CA LEU A 134 8.65 -0.08 -8.31
C LEU A 134 9.50 -1.15 -9.02
N ASP A 135 8.96 -2.35 -9.23
CA ASP A 135 9.66 -3.46 -9.91
C ASP A 135 9.40 -3.40 -11.41
N ARG A 136 10.16 -2.57 -12.09
CA ARG A 136 10.07 -2.35 -13.53
C ARG A 136 11.37 -1.84 -14.11
N GLN A 137 11.42 -1.70 -15.45
CA GLN A 137 12.58 -1.15 -16.16
C GLN A 137 13.02 0.20 -15.56
N GLY A 138 14.32 0.34 -15.34
CA GLY A 138 14.91 1.51 -14.69
C GLY A 138 15.14 1.37 -13.19
N GLN A 139 14.59 0.31 -12.56
CA GLN A 139 14.91 -0.01 -11.16
C GLN A 139 16.35 -0.51 -11.02
N THR A 140 17.10 0.10 -10.13
CA THR A 140 18.53 -0.23 -9.88
C THR A 140 18.76 -0.92 -8.53
N LYS A 141 17.72 -1.02 -7.69
CA LYS A 141 17.80 -1.61 -6.35
C LYS A 141 16.87 -2.82 -6.24
N PRO A 142 17.16 -3.77 -5.36
CA PRO A 142 16.20 -4.80 -5.00
C PRO A 142 14.92 -4.18 -4.45
N VAL A 143 13.77 -4.59 -4.96
CA VAL A 143 12.46 -4.14 -4.45
C VAL A 143 12.08 -5.00 -3.25
N SER A 144 11.85 -4.34 -2.11
CA SER A 144 11.33 -4.96 -0.90
C SER A 144 9.81 -4.77 -0.84
N VAL A 145 9.07 -5.87 -0.77
CA VAL A 145 7.62 -5.87 -0.59
C VAL A 145 7.30 -6.35 0.81
N ILE A 146 6.78 -5.46 1.64
CA ILE A 146 6.45 -5.70 3.05
C ILE A 146 4.93 -5.73 3.19
N ARG A 147 4.39 -6.78 3.77
CA ARG A 147 2.96 -6.93 4.06
C ARG A 147 2.73 -6.86 5.56
N ILE A 148 1.95 -5.90 6.01
CA ILE A 148 1.54 -5.80 7.41
C ILE A 148 0.26 -6.61 7.59
N LEU A 149 0.35 -7.74 8.26
CA LEU A 149 -0.73 -8.71 8.44
C LEU A 149 -1.03 -8.90 9.92
N CYS A 150 -2.31 -8.99 10.27
CA CYS A 150 -2.74 -9.38 11.62
C CYS A 150 -2.80 -10.91 11.71
N ASN A 151 -2.14 -11.47 12.73
CA ASN A 151 -2.16 -12.92 12.98
C ASN A 151 -3.57 -13.42 13.29
N ASP A 152 -3.86 -14.65 12.88
CA ASP A 152 -5.13 -15.34 13.13
C ASP A 152 -6.36 -14.58 12.61
N THR A 153 -6.20 -13.87 11.49
CA THR A 153 -7.26 -13.05 10.88
C THR A 153 -7.43 -13.33 9.39
N VAL A 154 -8.42 -12.67 8.80
CA VAL A 154 -8.67 -12.69 7.35
C VAL A 154 -7.47 -12.18 6.53
N ASP A 155 -6.60 -11.36 7.09
CA ASP A 155 -5.38 -10.88 6.41
C ASP A 155 -4.52 -12.07 5.93
N LEU A 156 -4.37 -13.11 6.76
CA LEU A 156 -3.58 -14.30 6.39
C LEU A 156 -4.26 -15.08 5.26
N ALA A 157 -5.58 -15.20 5.28
CA ALA A 157 -6.33 -15.86 4.22
C ALA A 157 -6.19 -15.12 2.88
N VAL A 158 -6.21 -13.78 2.90
CA VAL A 158 -6.00 -12.95 1.71
C VAL A 158 -4.57 -13.10 1.20
N ALA A 159 -3.58 -13.05 2.07
CA ALA A 159 -2.17 -13.22 1.69
C ALA A 159 -1.91 -14.59 1.08
N ASP A 160 -2.45 -15.66 1.67
CA ASP A 160 -2.34 -17.03 1.15
C ASP A 160 -3.02 -17.18 -0.23
N ALA A 161 -4.19 -16.58 -0.41
CA ALA A 161 -4.89 -16.60 -1.70
C ALA A 161 -4.09 -15.89 -2.81
N ILE A 162 -3.45 -14.77 -2.52
CA ILE A 162 -2.58 -14.04 -3.44
C ILE A 162 -1.35 -14.89 -3.81
N GLU A 163 -0.68 -15.49 -2.83
CA GLU A 163 0.49 -16.33 -3.06
C GLU A 163 0.16 -17.57 -3.87
N LEU A 164 -0.95 -18.25 -3.56
CA LEU A 164 -1.41 -19.43 -4.32
C LEU A 164 -1.72 -19.07 -5.77
N SER A 165 -2.34 -17.93 -6.03
CA SER A 165 -2.64 -17.45 -7.38
C SER A 165 -1.36 -17.20 -8.18
N ILE A 166 -0.34 -16.58 -7.58
CA ILE A 166 0.97 -16.35 -8.22
C ILE A 166 1.63 -17.69 -8.59
N VAL A 167 1.65 -18.67 -7.68
CA VAL A 167 2.23 -20.00 -7.94
C VAL A 167 1.51 -20.73 -9.07
N THR A 168 0.19 -20.63 -9.13
CA THR A 168 -0.62 -21.24 -10.19
C THR A 168 -0.31 -20.65 -11.56
N ASP A 169 -0.20 -19.33 -11.66
CA ASP A 169 0.13 -18.63 -12.90
C ASP A 169 1.53 -19.01 -13.41
N VAL A 170 2.51 -19.13 -12.52
CA VAL A 170 3.86 -19.59 -12.87
C VAL A 170 3.85 -21.04 -13.34
N ALA A 171 3.03 -21.90 -12.75
CA ALA A 171 2.91 -23.31 -13.17
C ALA A 171 2.31 -23.41 -14.58
N ILE A 172 1.29 -22.62 -14.91
CA ILE A 172 0.69 -22.58 -16.25
C ILE A 172 1.70 -22.11 -17.29
N LEU A 173 2.48 -21.09 -17.01
CA LEU A 173 3.53 -20.58 -17.91
C LEU A 173 4.63 -21.60 -18.17
N LYS A 174 4.93 -22.50 -17.23
CA LYS A 174 5.92 -23.57 -17.41
C LYS A 174 5.41 -24.77 -18.21
N MET A 175 4.10 -24.91 -18.37
CA MET A 175 3.46 -26.01 -19.12
C MET A 175 3.20 -25.64 -20.59
N THR A 176 3.36 -24.40 -20.97
CA THR A 176 3.22 -23.91 -22.36
C THR A 176 4.57 -23.77 -23.04
#